data_02e4682895669d3b5425f02df14e733e
#
_entry.id   02e4682895669d3b5425f02df14e733e
#
_cell.length_a   1.000
_cell.length_b   1.000
_cell.length_c   1.000
_cell.angle_alpha   90.00
_cell.angle_beta   90.00
_cell.angle_gamma   90.00
#
_symmetry.space_group_name_H-M   'P 1'
#
loop_
_entity.id
_entity.type
_entity.pdbx_description
1 polymer ?
#
loop_
_entity_poly.entity_id
_entity_poly.type
_entity_poly.pdbx_seq_one_letter_code
_entity_poly.pdbx_strand_id
1 'polypeptide(L)'
;MQVTATIVRILETKATTGGFESRSVHVKTDEQFTQILDIQFTQGKVVELDKFVPGQKVKIDINLKGREWTNPQGELVVFNSIQGWKIEEVK
;
A
#
# COMPACT_ATOMS: atom_id res chain seq x y z
N MET A 1 -11.66 5.29 2.03
CA MET A 1 -10.79 6.46 1.85
C MET A 1 -10.04 6.30 0.53
N GLN A 2 -9.85 7.39 -0.19
CA GLN A 2 -9.29 7.34 -1.54
C GLN A 2 -8.15 8.34 -1.67
N VAL A 3 -7.05 7.92 -2.31
CA VAL A 3 -5.93 8.81 -2.58
C VAL A 3 -5.65 8.84 -4.08
N THR A 4 -5.27 10.04 -4.58
CA THR A 4 -4.77 10.21 -5.94
C THR A 4 -3.28 10.45 -5.85
N ALA A 5 -2.52 9.67 -6.60
CA ALA A 5 -1.06 9.69 -6.46
C ALA A 5 -0.39 9.19 -7.73
N THR A 6 0.91 9.43 -7.82
CA THR A 6 1.74 8.94 -8.91
C THR A 6 2.58 7.77 -8.41
N ILE A 7 2.62 6.69 -9.15
CA ILE A 7 3.39 5.52 -8.78
C ILE A 7 4.88 5.83 -8.89
N VAL A 8 5.60 5.62 -7.79
CA VAL A 8 7.06 5.77 -7.75
C VAL A 8 7.72 4.45 -8.13
N ARG A 9 7.26 3.36 -7.51
CA ARG A 9 7.77 2.01 -7.80
C ARG A 9 6.74 0.97 -7.37
N ILE A 10 6.80 -0.18 -8.02
CA ILE A 10 5.97 -1.33 -7.68
C ILE A 10 6.95 -2.43 -7.26
N LEU A 11 6.77 -2.96 -6.05
CA LEU A 11 7.65 -3.97 -5.52
C LEU A 11 7.20 -5.37 -5.95
N GLU A 12 8.04 -6.36 -5.71
CA GLU A 12 7.72 -7.74 -6.05
C GLU A 12 6.70 -8.33 -5.07
N THR A 13 5.90 -9.26 -5.55
CA THR A 13 4.99 -10.01 -4.71
C THR A 13 5.77 -10.86 -3.73
N LYS A 14 5.38 -10.83 -2.47
CA LYS A 14 5.96 -11.65 -1.42
C LYS A 14 4.93 -12.66 -0.96
N ALA A 15 5.34 -13.90 -0.80
CA ALA A 15 4.48 -14.94 -0.27
C ALA A 15 5.04 -15.41 1.06
N THR A 16 4.14 -15.61 2.04
CA THR A 16 4.51 -16.14 3.34
C THR A 16 4.15 -17.61 3.42
N THR A 17 4.62 -18.27 4.49
CA THR A 17 4.24 -19.64 4.79
C THR A 17 2.71 -19.70 4.94
N GLY A 18 2.08 -20.64 4.27
CA GLY A 18 0.62 -20.74 4.28
C GLY A 18 -0.06 -20.11 3.07
N GLY A 19 0.70 -19.54 2.13
CA GLY A 19 0.16 -19.06 0.88
C GLY A 19 -0.41 -17.65 0.89
N PHE A 20 -0.14 -16.87 1.95
CA PHE A 20 -0.56 -15.47 1.99
C PHE A 20 0.37 -14.64 1.11
N GLU A 21 -0.20 -13.93 0.15
CA GLU A 21 0.56 -13.09 -0.75
C GLU A 21 0.34 -11.61 -0.45
N SER A 22 1.39 -10.81 -0.58
CA SER A 22 1.30 -9.37 -0.45
C SER A 22 2.25 -8.69 -1.43
N ARG A 23 1.89 -7.50 -1.84
CA ARG A 23 2.70 -6.70 -2.75
C ARG A 23 2.50 -5.23 -2.41
N SER A 24 3.61 -4.49 -2.31
CA SER A 24 3.56 -3.07 -1.98
C SER A 24 3.77 -2.23 -3.23
N VAL A 25 3.10 -1.10 -3.26
CA VAL A 25 3.36 -0.05 -4.25
C VAL A 25 3.69 1.23 -3.49
N HIS A 26 4.75 1.90 -3.90
CA HIS A 26 5.13 3.19 -3.34
C HIS A 26 4.59 4.27 -4.27
N VAL A 27 3.83 5.19 -3.70
CA VAL A 27 3.22 6.27 -4.47
C VAL A 27 3.55 7.61 -3.83
N LYS A 28 3.54 8.63 -4.66
CA LYS A 28 3.78 10.01 -4.26
C LYS A 28 2.46 10.76 -4.37
N THR A 29 1.99 11.33 -3.27
CA THR A 29 0.69 12.01 -3.26
C THR A 29 0.71 13.25 -4.15
N ASP A 30 -0.45 13.54 -4.73
CA ASP A 30 -0.63 14.69 -5.62
C ASP A 30 -1.15 15.88 -4.81
N GLU A 31 -0.26 16.45 -4.01
CA GLU A 31 -0.57 17.58 -3.14
C GLU A 31 0.63 18.51 -3.04
N GLN A 32 0.41 19.70 -2.46
CA GLN A 32 1.46 20.71 -2.33
C GLN A 32 2.67 20.19 -1.57
N PHE A 33 2.44 19.50 -0.46
CA PHE A 33 3.49 18.84 0.30
C PHE A 33 3.37 17.35 0.05
N THR A 34 4.12 16.87 -0.93
CA THR A 34 4.01 15.47 -1.35
C THR A 34 4.51 14.51 -0.28
N GLN A 35 3.80 13.42 -0.15
CA GLN A 35 4.15 12.34 0.79
C GLN A 35 4.37 11.06 0.00
N ILE A 36 5.32 10.26 0.46
CA ILE A 36 5.53 8.92 -0.11
C ILE A 36 4.76 7.94 0.78
N LEU A 37 3.87 7.18 0.17
CA LEU A 37 3.04 6.20 0.86
C LEU A 37 3.40 4.79 0.40
N ASP A 38 3.47 3.87 1.37
CA ASP A 38 3.62 2.45 1.10
C ASP A 38 2.24 1.81 1.23
N ILE A 39 1.65 1.46 0.10
CA ILE A 39 0.31 0.89 0.07
C ILE A 39 0.42 -0.59 -0.26
N GLN A 40 -0.13 -1.44 0.60
CA GLN A 40 -0.02 -2.89 0.47
C GLN A 40 -1.30 -3.47 -0.11
N PHE A 41 -1.14 -4.30 -1.14
CA PHE A 41 -2.22 -5.11 -1.72
C PHE A 41 -1.98 -6.56 -1.34
N THR A 42 -3.05 -7.28 -1.04
CA THR A 42 -2.95 -8.66 -0.53
C THR A 42 -3.81 -9.62 -1.33
N GLN A 43 -3.43 -10.88 -1.31
CA GLN A 43 -4.14 -11.99 -1.94
C GLN A 43 -4.42 -11.71 -3.42
N GLY A 44 -5.62 -11.96 -3.89
CA GLY A 44 -5.96 -11.77 -5.30
C GLY A 44 -5.80 -10.38 -5.85
N LYS A 45 -5.60 -9.38 -5.00
CA LYS A 45 -5.40 -8.00 -5.44
C LYS A 45 -3.97 -7.71 -5.90
N VAL A 46 -3.02 -8.57 -5.56
CA VAL A 46 -1.61 -8.35 -5.94
C VAL A 46 -1.42 -8.31 -7.45
N VAL A 47 -2.22 -9.07 -8.19
CA VAL A 47 -2.11 -9.13 -9.65
C VAL A 47 -2.61 -7.86 -10.33
N GLU A 48 -3.43 -7.07 -9.67
CA GLU A 48 -3.92 -5.82 -10.24
C GLU A 48 -2.81 -4.82 -10.49
N LEU A 49 -1.74 -4.90 -9.70
CA LEU A 49 -0.58 -4.01 -9.86
C LEU A 49 0.20 -4.27 -11.15
N ASP A 50 0.06 -5.45 -11.75
CA ASP A 50 0.73 -5.77 -13.00
C ASP A 50 0.26 -4.91 -14.19
N LYS A 51 -0.90 -4.28 -14.06
CA LYS A 51 -1.48 -3.42 -15.10
C LYS A 51 -0.91 -2.01 -15.06
N PHE A 52 -0.08 -1.69 -14.09
CA PHE A 52 0.40 -0.34 -13.86
C PHE A 52 1.92 -0.29 -13.92
N VAL A 53 2.45 0.91 -14.18
CA VAL A 53 3.90 1.13 -14.28
C VAL A 53 4.27 2.38 -13.50
N PRO A 54 5.56 2.49 -13.06
CA PRO A 54 6.02 3.72 -12.41
C PRO A 54 5.82 4.94 -13.30
N GLY A 55 5.47 6.05 -12.67
CA GLY A 55 5.18 7.30 -13.36
C GLY A 55 3.72 7.50 -13.70
N GLN A 56 2.91 6.47 -13.56
CA GLN A 56 1.49 6.51 -13.88
C GLN A 56 0.71 7.13 -12.73
N LYS A 57 -0.26 7.98 -13.06
CA LYS A 57 -1.12 8.60 -12.05
C LYS A 57 -2.32 7.69 -11.81
N VAL A 58 -2.58 7.41 -10.55
CA VAL A 58 -3.62 6.45 -10.15
C VAL A 58 -4.45 6.99 -9.00
N LYS A 59 -5.62 6.40 -8.85
CA LYS A 59 -6.53 6.63 -7.75
C LYS A 59 -6.69 5.30 -7.02
N ILE A 60 -6.41 5.30 -5.74
CA ILE A 60 -6.40 4.07 -4.94
C ILE A 60 -7.37 4.21 -3.77
N ASP A 61 -8.26 3.23 -3.64
CA ASP A 61 -9.12 3.14 -2.46
C ASP A 61 -8.36 2.36 -1.39
N ILE A 62 -8.24 2.96 -0.22
CA ILE A 62 -7.42 2.43 0.86
C ILE A 62 -8.21 2.30 2.16
N ASN A 63 -7.73 1.42 3.02
CA ASN A 63 -8.14 1.32 4.41
C ASN A 63 -6.90 1.53 5.27
N LEU A 64 -7.07 2.33 6.32
CA LEU A 64 -6.02 2.48 7.31
C LEU A 64 -6.18 1.37 8.34
N LYS A 65 -5.08 0.66 8.59
CA LYS A 65 -5.04 -0.43 9.55
C LYS A 65 -4.10 -0.05 10.68
N GLY A 66 -4.45 -0.41 11.88
CA GLY A 66 -3.57 -0.17 13.02
C GLY A 66 -3.80 -1.20 14.09
N ARG A 67 -2.74 -1.51 14.83
CA ARG A 67 -2.89 -2.38 15.99
C ARG A 67 -1.82 -2.06 17.02
N GLU A 68 -2.12 -2.39 18.25
CA GLU A 68 -1.23 -2.19 19.37
C GLU A 68 -0.49 -3.48 19.69
N TRP A 69 0.72 -3.32 20.18
CA TRP A 69 1.53 -4.43 20.64
C TRP A 69 2.36 -3.97 21.81
N THR A 70 2.41 -4.78 22.84
CA THR A 70 3.27 -4.50 24.00
C THR A 70 4.54 -5.32 23.85
N ASN A 71 5.68 -4.64 23.78
CA ASN A 71 6.96 -5.31 23.59
C ASN A 71 7.43 -5.97 24.92
N PRO A 72 8.48 -6.80 24.88
CA PRO A 72 8.96 -7.48 26.08
C PRO A 72 9.41 -6.54 27.21
N GLN A 73 9.75 -5.28 26.88
CA GLN A 73 10.11 -4.29 27.88
C GLN A 73 8.89 -3.59 28.50
N GLY A 74 7.68 -3.97 28.08
CA GLY A 74 6.45 -3.38 28.59
C GLY A 74 6.03 -2.08 27.91
N GLU A 75 6.69 -1.71 26.82
CA GLU A 75 6.33 -0.51 26.08
C GLU A 75 5.21 -0.78 25.10
N LEU A 76 4.29 0.17 24.99
CA LEU A 76 3.18 0.09 24.05
C LEU A 76 3.63 0.64 22.68
N VAL A 77 3.46 -0.16 21.66
CA VAL A 77 3.82 0.20 20.30
C VAL A 77 2.59 0.10 19.42
N VAL A 78 2.38 1.09 18.54
CA VAL A 78 1.29 1.09 17.58
C VAL A 78 1.86 0.95 16.18
N PHE A 79 1.39 -0.05 15.43
CA PHE A 79 1.77 -0.26 14.05
C PHE A 79 0.62 0.15 13.12
N ASN A 80 0.92 1.01 12.17
CA ASN A 80 -0.04 1.45 11.16
C ASN A 80 0.36 0.92 9.80
N SER A 81 -0.64 0.57 9.00
CA SER A 81 -0.41 0.18 7.62
C SER A 81 -1.53 0.71 6.74
N ILE A 82 -1.23 0.87 5.46
CA ILE A 82 -2.19 1.32 4.46
C ILE A 82 -2.46 0.15 3.54
N GLN A 83 -3.70 -0.31 3.49
CA GLN A 83 -4.09 -1.42 2.64
C GLN A 83 -4.92 -0.89 1.48
N GLY A 84 -4.47 -1.17 0.23
CA GLY A 84 -5.22 -0.85 -0.95
C GLY A 84 -6.13 -2.00 -1.34
N TRP A 85 -7.33 -1.70 -1.81
CA TRP A 85 -8.25 -2.73 -2.27
C TRP A 85 -8.81 -2.44 -3.65
N LYS A 86 -8.56 -1.25 -4.18
CA LYS A 86 -8.96 -0.90 -5.55
C LYS A 86 -7.98 0.13 -6.10
N ILE A 87 -7.55 -0.04 -7.34
CA ILE A 87 -6.65 0.89 -8.00
C ILE A 87 -7.14 1.13 -9.43
N GLU A 88 -7.17 2.39 -9.84
CA GLU A 88 -7.61 2.80 -11.17
C GLU A 88 -6.67 3.84 -11.74
N GLU A 89 -6.49 3.81 -13.06
CA GLU A 89 -5.72 4.85 -13.74
C GLU A 89 -6.52 6.15 -13.79
N VAL A 90 -5.85 7.26 -13.55
CA VAL A 90 -6.43 8.60 -13.70
C VAL A 90 -6.05 9.11 -15.08
N LYS A 91 -7.06 9.38 -15.87
CA LYS A 91 -6.89 9.90 -17.23
C LYS A 91 -7.00 11.42 -17.27
#